data_36f8d19c359aec5f61517f253e94c2d2
#
_entry.id   36f8d19c359aec5f61517f253e94c2d2
#
_cell.length_a   1.000
_cell.length_b   1.000
_cell.length_c   1.000
_cell.angle_alpha   90.00
_cell.angle_beta   90.00
_cell.angle_gamma   90.00
#
_symmetry.space_group_name_H-M   'P 1'
#
loop_
_entity.id
_entity.type
_entity.pdbx_description
1 polymer ?
#
loop_
_entity_poly.entity_id
_entity_poly.type
_entity_poly.pdbx_seq_one_letter_code
_entity_poly.pdbx_strand_id
1 'polypeptide(L)'
;MGGAVSAGEDNDELIDNLKEAQYIRTELVEQAFRAIDRADYYLEEFKENAYKDLAWKHGNIHLSAPCIYSEVMEALDLQPGLSFLNLGSGTGYLSSMVGLILGPFGVNHGVELHSDVIEYAKQKLDFFIRTSDSFDKFDFCEPSFVTGNCLEISPDCSQYDRVYCGAGVQKEHEEYMKNLLKVGGILVMPLEEKPCHSESGKSRLVQLPPVAVRSLQDLARIAIRGTIKKVIHQETVSXNGNGLKNXPRFKRRRVRRRRMETIVFLDKEVFASRISNPSDDNSCEDLEEERREEEEKTPPETKPDPPVNFLRQKVLSLPLPDPLKYYLLYYREK
;
A
#
# COMPACT_ATOMS: atom_id res chain seq x y z
N MET A 1 -17.49 -5.95 -20.64
CA MET A 1 -17.87 -6.88 -19.56
C MET A 1 -16.60 -7.25 -18.79
N GLY A 2 -16.31 -6.53 -17.72
CA GLY A 2 -15.22 -6.89 -16.84
C GLY A 2 -15.69 -8.02 -15.93
N GLY A 3 -15.20 -9.21 -16.17
CA GLY A 3 -15.44 -10.31 -15.26
C GLY A 3 -14.86 -10.00 -13.88
N ALA A 4 -15.49 -10.47 -12.83
CA ALA A 4 -14.93 -10.39 -11.50
C ALA A 4 -13.57 -11.11 -11.50
N VAL A 5 -12.59 -10.53 -10.83
CA VAL A 5 -11.28 -11.17 -10.67
C VAL A 5 -11.47 -12.43 -9.81
N SER A 6 -10.89 -13.53 -10.23
CA SER A 6 -10.98 -14.79 -9.49
C SER A 6 -10.38 -14.64 -8.09
N ALA A 7 -10.98 -15.33 -7.12
CA ALA A 7 -10.40 -15.42 -5.78
C ALA A 7 -9.09 -16.20 -5.81
N GLY A 8 -8.14 -15.82 -4.98
CA GLY A 8 -6.92 -16.59 -4.75
C GLY A 8 -7.03 -17.46 -3.51
N GLU A 9 -6.21 -18.48 -3.43
CA GLU A 9 -6.05 -19.29 -2.22
C GLU A 9 -5.12 -18.58 -1.21
N ASP A 10 -4.24 -17.74 -1.74
CA ASP A 10 -3.32 -16.93 -0.93
C ASP A 10 -3.10 -15.56 -1.58
N ASN A 11 -2.27 -14.74 -0.96
CA ASN A 11 -1.98 -13.38 -1.43
C ASN A 11 -1.32 -13.39 -2.82
N ASP A 12 -0.40 -14.31 -3.07
CA ASP A 12 0.31 -14.38 -4.35
C ASP A 12 -0.63 -14.77 -5.50
N GLU A 13 -1.52 -15.72 -5.28
CA GLU A 13 -2.50 -16.11 -6.30
C GLU A 13 -3.49 -14.99 -6.58
N LEU A 14 -3.94 -14.27 -5.54
CA LEU A 14 -4.77 -13.08 -5.75
C LEU A 14 -4.06 -12.07 -6.66
N ILE A 15 -2.77 -11.82 -6.43
CA ILE A 15 -1.99 -10.88 -7.22
C ILE A 15 -1.82 -11.38 -8.66
N ASP A 16 -1.58 -12.69 -8.85
CA ASP A 16 -1.51 -13.29 -10.19
C ASP A 16 -2.82 -13.06 -10.95
N ASN A 17 -3.95 -13.26 -10.28
CA ASN A 17 -5.27 -13.04 -10.89
C ASN A 17 -5.48 -11.56 -11.26
N LEU A 18 -5.04 -10.63 -10.41
CA LEU A 18 -5.10 -9.18 -10.69
C LEU A 18 -4.21 -8.80 -11.87
N LYS A 19 -3.06 -9.43 -12.02
CA LYS A 19 -2.17 -9.23 -13.18
C LYS A 19 -2.80 -9.76 -14.46
N GLU A 20 -3.34 -10.96 -14.42
CA GLU A 20 -4.01 -11.58 -15.58
C GLU A 20 -5.18 -10.71 -16.05
N ALA A 21 -5.93 -10.14 -15.12
CA ALA A 21 -7.02 -9.22 -15.40
C ALA A 21 -6.55 -7.80 -15.76
N GLN A 22 -5.24 -7.55 -15.75
CA GLN A 22 -4.60 -6.28 -16.10
C GLN A 22 -4.91 -5.11 -15.13
N TYR A 23 -5.29 -5.41 -13.91
CA TYR A 23 -5.40 -4.40 -12.87
C TYR A 23 -4.02 -4.00 -12.33
N ILE A 24 -3.11 -4.98 -12.19
CA ILE A 24 -1.70 -4.72 -11.85
C ILE A 24 -0.89 -4.84 -13.13
N ARG A 25 -0.19 -3.76 -13.50
CA ARG A 25 0.50 -3.63 -14.79
C ARG A 25 1.99 -3.37 -14.66
N THR A 26 2.42 -2.73 -13.55
CA THR A 26 3.83 -2.35 -13.35
C THR A 26 4.47 -3.19 -12.27
N GLU A 27 5.78 -3.42 -12.42
CA GLU A 27 6.56 -4.22 -11.48
C GLU A 27 6.57 -3.60 -10.07
N LEU A 28 6.66 -2.27 -9.97
CA LEU A 28 6.68 -1.59 -8.66
C LEU A 28 5.40 -1.85 -7.87
N VAL A 29 4.25 -1.78 -8.55
CA VAL A 29 2.96 -2.04 -7.92
C VAL A 29 2.86 -3.51 -7.54
N GLU A 30 3.24 -4.43 -8.43
CA GLU A 30 3.24 -5.87 -8.14
C GLU A 30 4.07 -6.19 -6.89
N GLN A 31 5.29 -5.68 -6.83
CA GLN A 31 6.19 -5.93 -5.70
C GLN A 31 5.61 -5.41 -4.38
N ALA A 32 4.97 -4.25 -4.40
CA ALA A 32 4.34 -3.69 -3.20
C ALA A 32 3.18 -4.58 -2.72
N PHE A 33 2.33 -5.05 -3.63
CA PHE A 33 1.23 -5.97 -3.28
C PHE A 33 1.75 -7.29 -2.73
N ARG A 34 2.78 -7.88 -3.32
CA ARG A 34 3.35 -9.15 -2.84
C ARG A 34 4.03 -9.02 -1.48
N ALA A 35 4.56 -7.83 -1.17
CA ALA A 35 5.28 -7.60 0.08
C ALA A 35 4.38 -7.52 1.31
N ILE A 36 3.08 -7.30 1.13
CA ILE A 36 2.12 -7.12 2.23
C ILE A 36 0.95 -8.07 2.03
N ASP A 37 0.77 -9.00 2.95
CA ASP A 37 -0.36 -9.92 2.90
C ASP A 37 -1.65 -9.17 3.28
N ARG A 38 -2.61 -9.14 2.35
CA ARG A 38 -3.90 -8.48 2.56
C ARG A 38 -4.65 -9.04 3.76
N ALA A 39 -4.52 -10.35 4.04
CA ALA A 39 -5.18 -10.99 5.18
C ALA A 39 -4.76 -10.40 6.53
N ASP A 40 -3.55 -9.85 6.62
CA ASP A 40 -3.06 -9.24 7.87
C ASP A 40 -3.87 -7.99 8.26
N TYR A 41 -4.61 -7.41 7.32
CA TYR A 41 -5.42 -6.20 7.54
C TYR A 41 -6.89 -6.51 7.89
N TYR A 42 -7.24 -7.79 7.94
CA TYR A 42 -8.57 -8.25 8.36
C TYR A 42 -8.59 -8.58 9.85
N LEU A 43 -9.77 -8.53 10.45
CA LEU A 43 -10.00 -9.19 11.73
C LEU A 43 -9.94 -10.71 11.51
N GLU A 44 -9.42 -11.44 12.49
CA GLU A 44 -9.16 -12.88 12.39
C GLU A 44 -10.34 -13.69 11.84
N GLU A 45 -11.53 -13.37 12.34
CA GLU A 45 -12.77 -14.06 11.96
C GLU A 45 -13.22 -13.84 10.52
N PHE A 46 -12.62 -12.87 9.80
CA PHE A 46 -12.99 -12.54 8.43
C PHE A 46 -11.86 -12.83 7.42
N LYS A 47 -10.75 -13.38 7.86
CA LYS A 47 -9.57 -13.62 7.00
C LYS A 47 -9.83 -14.51 5.80
N GLU A 48 -10.82 -15.40 5.88
CA GLU A 48 -11.22 -16.28 4.76
C GLU A 48 -11.67 -15.50 3.52
N ASN A 49 -12.04 -14.22 3.68
CA ASN A 49 -12.48 -13.36 2.59
C ASN A 49 -11.37 -12.48 2.01
N ALA A 50 -10.16 -12.57 2.58
CA ALA A 50 -9.09 -11.62 2.27
C ALA A 50 -8.62 -11.67 0.82
N TYR A 51 -8.69 -12.83 0.18
CA TYR A 51 -8.16 -13.04 -1.17
C TYR A 51 -9.26 -13.03 -2.25
N LYS A 52 -10.46 -12.60 -1.87
CA LYS A 52 -11.56 -12.33 -2.81
C LYS A 52 -11.48 -10.88 -3.30
N ASP A 53 -11.84 -10.65 -4.55
CA ASP A 53 -11.86 -9.29 -5.10
C ASP A 53 -13.15 -8.56 -4.68
N LEU A 54 -13.30 -8.38 -3.37
CA LEU A 54 -14.43 -7.74 -2.74
C LEU A 54 -13.97 -6.73 -1.70
N ALA A 55 -14.72 -5.65 -1.55
CA ALA A 55 -14.55 -4.73 -0.43
C ALA A 55 -14.99 -5.41 0.88
N TRP A 56 -14.36 -5.04 1.98
CA TRP A 56 -14.73 -5.51 3.32
C TRP A 56 -15.02 -4.33 4.23
N LYS A 57 -16.06 -4.45 5.00
CA LYS A 57 -16.43 -3.43 5.97
C LYS A 57 -16.83 -4.08 7.29
N HIS A 58 -16.37 -3.50 8.41
CA HIS A 58 -16.77 -3.90 9.76
C HIS A 58 -16.71 -2.66 10.67
N GLY A 59 -17.89 -2.23 11.12
CA GLY A 59 -18.00 -0.97 11.85
C GLY A 59 -17.53 0.20 10.97
N ASN A 60 -16.59 0.98 11.49
CA ASN A 60 -15.97 2.08 10.75
C ASN A 60 -14.79 1.61 9.87
N ILE A 61 -14.35 0.37 10.04
CA ILE A 61 -13.23 -0.19 9.27
C ILE A 61 -13.70 -0.49 7.85
N HIS A 62 -12.96 -0.03 6.87
CA HIS A 62 -13.25 -0.30 5.46
C HIS A 62 -11.96 -0.63 4.72
N LEU A 63 -12.02 -1.66 3.89
CA LEU A 63 -10.92 -2.09 3.03
C LEU A 63 -11.50 -2.26 1.62
N SER A 64 -11.07 -1.43 0.69
CA SER A 64 -11.55 -1.49 -0.70
C SER A 64 -11.15 -2.81 -1.38
N ALA A 65 -11.88 -3.17 -2.42
CA ALA A 65 -11.57 -4.37 -3.20
C ALA A 65 -10.14 -4.30 -3.78
N PRO A 66 -9.47 -5.45 -3.91
CA PRO A 66 -8.10 -5.48 -4.47
C PRO A 66 -7.97 -4.80 -5.83
N CYS A 67 -8.92 -4.98 -6.73
CA CYS A 67 -8.88 -4.33 -8.05
C CYS A 67 -8.90 -2.79 -7.94
N ILE A 68 -9.64 -2.25 -6.96
CA ILE A 68 -9.71 -0.80 -6.72
C ILE A 68 -8.33 -0.29 -6.28
N TYR A 69 -7.72 -0.93 -5.27
CA TYR A 69 -6.40 -0.52 -4.83
C TYR A 69 -5.34 -0.68 -5.92
N SER A 70 -5.49 -1.69 -6.79
CA SER A 70 -4.59 -1.88 -7.94
C SER A 70 -4.67 -0.69 -8.90
N GLU A 71 -5.88 -0.29 -9.27
CA GLU A 71 -6.09 0.87 -10.16
C GLU A 71 -5.59 2.17 -9.50
N VAL A 72 -5.84 2.35 -8.20
CA VAL A 72 -5.34 3.51 -7.46
C VAL A 72 -3.81 3.56 -7.52
N MET A 73 -3.15 2.45 -7.20
CA MET A 73 -1.69 2.39 -7.17
C MET A 73 -1.08 2.67 -8.55
N GLU A 74 -1.68 2.12 -9.62
CA GLU A 74 -1.21 2.38 -10.99
C GLU A 74 -1.45 3.84 -11.40
N ALA A 75 -2.63 4.39 -11.07
CA ALA A 75 -2.99 5.77 -11.42
C ALA A 75 -2.11 6.80 -10.69
N LEU A 76 -1.66 6.49 -9.47
CA LEU A 76 -0.79 7.38 -8.71
C LEU A 76 0.60 7.55 -9.32
N ASP A 77 1.03 6.63 -10.20
CA ASP A 77 2.36 6.71 -10.83
C ASP A 77 3.46 7.05 -9.81
N LEU A 78 3.56 6.22 -8.77
CA LEU A 78 4.44 6.47 -7.65
C LEU A 78 5.91 6.29 -8.02
N GLN A 79 6.74 7.15 -7.45
CA GLN A 79 8.20 7.09 -7.61
C GLN A 79 8.86 7.33 -6.25
N PRO A 80 10.07 6.79 -6.04
CA PRO A 80 10.81 7.07 -4.81
C PRO A 80 10.98 8.57 -4.56
N GLY A 81 10.79 8.97 -3.31
CA GLY A 81 11.00 10.34 -2.85
C GLY A 81 9.79 11.27 -2.97
N LEU A 82 8.69 10.81 -3.54
CA LEU A 82 7.48 11.63 -3.65
C LEU A 82 6.78 11.80 -2.30
N SER A 83 5.99 12.86 -2.17
CA SER A 83 5.11 13.08 -1.03
C SER A 83 3.69 12.62 -1.38
N PHE A 84 3.08 11.88 -0.45
CA PHE A 84 1.77 11.25 -0.64
C PHE A 84 0.84 11.59 0.52
N LEU A 85 -0.40 11.93 0.18
CA LEU A 85 -1.47 12.17 1.15
C LEU A 85 -2.66 11.26 0.83
N ASN A 86 -3.08 10.48 1.83
CA ASN A 86 -4.21 9.56 1.73
C ASN A 86 -5.39 10.13 2.54
N LEU A 87 -6.45 10.53 1.85
CA LEU A 87 -7.66 11.09 2.46
C LEU A 87 -8.72 9.99 2.59
N GLY A 88 -9.03 9.64 3.83
CA GLY A 88 -9.76 8.44 4.18
C GLY A 88 -8.81 7.25 4.22
N SER A 89 -7.79 7.33 5.09
CA SER A 89 -6.66 6.37 5.05
C SER A 89 -7.03 4.96 5.53
N GLY A 90 -8.15 4.81 6.22
CA GLY A 90 -8.69 3.50 6.60
C GLY A 90 -7.72 2.64 7.39
N THR A 91 -7.59 1.39 7.01
CA THR A 91 -6.74 0.40 7.69
C THR A 91 -5.24 0.67 7.56
N GLY A 92 -4.84 1.61 6.69
CA GLY A 92 -3.43 1.86 6.41
C GLY A 92 -2.80 0.89 5.40
N TYR A 93 -3.56 -0.06 4.89
CA TYR A 93 -3.05 -1.06 3.92
C TYR A 93 -2.46 -0.38 2.67
N LEU A 94 -3.23 0.51 2.03
CA LEU A 94 -2.75 1.24 0.85
C LEU A 94 -1.54 2.11 1.21
N SER A 95 -1.59 2.83 2.33
CA SER A 95 -0.50 3.70 2.77
C SER A 95 0.79 2.93 3.01
N SER A 96 0.70 1.69 3.51
CA SER A 96 1.88 0.83 3.70
C SER A 96 2.47 0.38 2.36
N MET A 97 1.64 -0.02 1.41
CA MET A 97 2.11 -0.37 0.05
C MET A 97 2.78 0.83 -0.63
N VAL A 98 2.16 2.01 -0.53
CA VAL A 98 2.73 3.26 -1.04
C VAL A 98 4.10 3.52 -0.40
N GLY A 99 4.20 3.33 0.90
CA GLY A 99 5.45 3.54 1.65
C GLY A 99 6.62 2.69 1.17
N LEU A 100 6.35 1.47 0.70
CA LEU A 100 7.39 0.60 0.11
C LEU A 100 7.94 1.16 -1.19
N ILE A 101 7.13 1.90 -1.95
CA ILE A 101 7.56 2.52 -3.20
C ILE A 101 8.24 3.86 -2.95
N LEU A 102 7.71 4.68 -2.02
CA LEU A 102 8.25 6.01 -1.74
C LEU A 102 9.66 5.97 -1.17
N GLY A 103 9.96 4.93 -0.42
CA GLY A 103 11.29 4.77 0.16
C GLY A 103 11.62 5.81 1.23
N PRO A 104 12.90 5.86 1.65
CA PRO A 104 13.27 6.58 2.87
C PRO A 104 13.22 8.10 2.75
N PHE A 105 13.15 8.65 1.55
CA PHE A 105 13.10 10.12 1.34
C PHE A 105 11.70 10.62 0.99
N GLY A 106 10.70 9.75 0.99
CA GLY A 106 9.32 10.12 0.75
C GLY A 106 8.64 10.77 1.95
N VAL A 107 7.43 11.27 1.72
CA VAL A 107 6.50 11.73 2.77
C VAL A 107 5.21 10.94 2.60
N ASN A 108 4.68 10.38 3.70
CA ASN A 108 3.56 9.46 3.65
C ASN A 108 2.59 9.80 4.78
N HIS A 109 1.54 10.54 4.45
CA HIS A 109 0.58 11.02 5.45
C HIS A 109 -0.83 10.51 5.12
N GLY A 110 -1.60 10.22 6.17
CA GLY A 110 -2.99 9.80 6.05
C GLY A 110 -3.90 10.59 6.99
N VAL A 111 -5.08 10.91 6.51
CA VAL A 111 -6.15 11.53 7.31
C VAL A 111 -7.30 10.56 7.37
N GLU A 112 -7.79 10.29 8.57
CA GLU A 112 -8.95 9.40 8.81
C GLU A 112 -9.90 10.07 9.81
N LEU A 113 -11.17 10.02 9.50
CA LEU A 113 -12.21 10.64 10.34
C LEU A 113 -12.34 9.96 11.69
N HIS A 114 -12.19 8.65 11.72
CA HIS A 114 -12.49 7.81 12.88
C HIS A 114 -11.23 7.42 13.64
N SER A 115 -11.12 7.85 14.89
CA SER A 115 -9.96 7.57 15.75
C SER A 115 -9.77 6.07 16.03
N ASP A 116 -10.85 5.31 16.12
CA ASP A 116 -10.78 3.85 16.29
C ASP A 116 -10.14 3.17 15.07
N VAL A 117 -10.41 3.68 13.87
CA VAL A 117 -9.80 3.18 12.63
C VAL A 117 -8.30 3.52 12.59
N ILE A 118 -7.91 4.70 13.04
CA ILE A 118 -6.48 5.07 13.14
C ILE A 118 -5.76 4.14 14.11
N GLU A 119 -6.36 3.84 15.24
CA GLU A 119 -5.78 2.90 16.21
C GLU A 119 -5.59 1.52 15.60
N TYR A 120 -6.61 1.05 14.86
CA TYR A 120 -6.53 -0.20 14.10
C TYR A 120 -5.38 -0.14 13.08
N ALA A 121 -5.29 0.95 12.31
CA ALA A 121 -4.24 1.12 11.30
C ALA A 121 -2.83 1.11 11.92
N LYS A 122 -2.66 1.76 13.07
CA LYS A 122 -1.38 1.76 13.80
C LYS A 122 -0.99 0.37 14.28
N GLN A 123 -1.96 -0.43 14.75
CA GLN A 123 -1.71 -1.81 15.18
C GLN A 123 -1.28 -2.68 13.99
N LYS A 124 -1.94 -2.54 12.85
CA LYS A 124 -1.60 -3.28 11.63
C LYS A 124 -0.24 -2.87 11.08
N LEU A 125 0.07 -1.58 11.12
CA LEU A 125 1.37 -1.05 10.71
C LEU A 125 2.49 -1.60 11.64
N ASP A 126 2.27 -1.58 12.94
CA ASP A 126 3.24 -2.10 13.91
C ASP A 126 3.47 -3.60 13.69
N PHE A 127 2.41 -4.37 13.48
CA PHE A 127 2.50 -5.78 13.15
C PHE A 127 3.34 -6.00 11.87
N PHE A 128 3.05 -5.26 10.82
CA PHE A 128 3.79 -5.33 9.55
C PHE A 128 5.28 -5.04 9.79
N ILE A 129 5.60 -3.96 10.50
CA ILE A 129 7.00 -3.57 10.77
C ILE A 129 7.74 -4.65 11.57
N ARG A 130 7.07 -5.28 12.54
CA ARG A 130 7.71 -6.29 13.40
C ARG A 130 7.88 -7.65 12.75
N THR A 131 6.98 -8.02 11.86
CA THR A 131 6.91 -9.41 11.37
C THR A 131 7.34 -9.59 9.92
N SER A 132 7.33 -8.53 9.11
CA SER A 132 7.60 -8.66 7.68
C SER A 132 9.09 -8.72 7.36
N ASP A 133 9.47 -9.67 6.52
CA ASP A 133 10.81 -9.73 5.92
C ASP A 133 11.01 -8.67 4.84
N SER A 134 9.95 -7.97 4.43
CA SER A 134 10.00 -6.97 3.37
C SER A 134 10.90 -5.78 3.70
N PHE A 135 11.03 -5.43 4.99
CA PHE A 135 11.87 -4.30 5.44
C PHE A 135 13.34 -4.49 5.15
N ASP A 136 13.78 -5.73 5.01
CA ASP A 136 15.16 -6.01 4.67
C ASP A 136 15.41 -5.83 3.16
N LYS A 137 14.36 -5.97 2.36
CA LYS A 137 14.42 -5.78 0.90
C LYS A 137 14.10 -4.35 0.48
N PHE A 138 13.09 -3.76 1.09
CA PHE A 138 12.60 -2.42 0.77
C PHE A 138 13.09 -1.40 1.81
N ASP A 139 13.30 -0.19 1.36
CA ASP A 139 13.44 0.97 2.24
C ASP A 139 12.04 1.59 2.36
N PHE A 140 11.60 1.83 3.59
CA PHE A 140 10.20 2.12 3.88
C PHE A 140 9.99 3.58 4.27
N CYS A 141 8.96 4.19 3.69
CA CYS A 141 8.43 5.47 4.11
C CYS A 141 7.22 5.20 5.02
N GLU A 142 7.47 5.13 6.31
CA GLU A 142 6.44 4.80 7.30
C GLU A 142 5.30 5.84 7.28
N PRO A 143 4.03 5.42 7.12
CA PRO A 143 2.93 6.38 7.13
C PRO A 143 2.68 6.96 8.53
N SER A 144 2.30 8.24 8.55
CA SER A 144 1.82 8.93 9.75
C SER A 144 0.34 9.26 9.55
N PHE A 145 -0.49 8.90 10.54
CA PHE A 145 -1.93 9.10 10.46
C PHE A 145 -2.39 10.17 11.44
N VAL A 146 -3.30 11.05 10.99
CA VAL A 146 -3.96 12.04 11.83
C VAL A 146 -5.47 11.90 11.75
N THR A 147 -6.15 12.15 12.88
CA THR A 147 -7.61 12.13 12.94
C THR A 147 -8.16 13.47 12.47
N GLY A 148 -9.14 13.42 11.58
CA GLY A 148 -9.84 14.62 11.16
C GLY A 148 -10.65 14.46 9.89
N ASN A 149 -11.41 15.49 9.60
CA ASN A 149 -12.19 15.56 8.36
C ASN A 149 -11.27 15.98 7.21
N CYS A 150 -11.22 15.18 6.16
CA CYS A 150 -10.35 15.43 5.01
C CYS A 150 -10.71 16.72 4.25
N LEU A 151 -11.90 17.29 4.49
CA LEU A 151 -12.33 18.58 3.92
C LEU A 151 -11.93 19.78 4.78
N GLU A 152 -11.27 19.56 5.91
CA GLU A 152 -10.93 20.61 6.88
C GLU A 152 -9.41 20.68 7.12
N ILE A 153 -8.60 20.33 6.13
CA ILE A 153 -7.13 20.44 6.22
C ILE A 153 -6.73 21.92 6.25
N SER A 154 -5.86 22.26 7.17
CA SER A 154 -5.36 23.64 7.30
C SER A 154 -4.72 24.11 6.00
N PRO A 155 -5.05 25.32 5.54
CA PRO A 155 -4.44 25.86 4.32
C PRO A 155 -2.92 26.12 4.46
N ASP A 156 -2.41 26.13 5.70
CA ASP A 156 -0.98 26.32 5.96
C ASP A 156 -0.18 25.01 5.80
N CYS A 157 -0.86 23.87 5.55
CA CYS A 157 -0.20 22.60 5.36
C CYS A 157 0.53 22.55 4.02
N SER A 158 1.62 21.77 3.97
CA SER A 158 2.38 21.53 2.76
C SER A 158 1.53 20.85 1.68
N GLN A 159 1.83 21.11 0.43
CA GLN A 159 1.24 20.42 -0.72
C GLN A 159 1.96 19.09 -0.97
N TYR A 160 1.32 18.21 -1.73
CA TYR A 160 1.79 16.85 -1.98
C TYR A 160 1.94 16.58 -3.48
N ASP A 161 2.88 15.70 -3.82
CA ASP A 161 3.05 15.23 -5.20
C ASP A 161 1.89 14.31 -5.63
N ARG A 162 1.35 13.55 -4.69
CA ARG A 162 0.29 12.56 -4.93
C ARG A 162 -0.76 12.64 -3.84
N VAL A 163 -2.02 12.69 -4.23
CA VAL A 163 -3.15 12.67 -3.29
C VAL A 163 -4.14 11.59 -3.74
N TYR A 164 -4.54 10.73 -2.81
CA TYR A 164 -5.64 9.80 -3.03
C TYR A 164 -6.79 10.18 -2.08
N CYS A 165 -7.97 10.32 -2.62
CA CYS A 165 -9.17 10.52 -1.82
C CYS A 165 -10.07 9.30 -1.95
N GLY A 166 -9.99 8.38 -0.97
CA GLY A 166 -10.86 7.21 -0.88
C GLY A 166 -12.20 7.52 -0.20
N ALA A 167 -12.28 8.66 0.46
CA ALA A 167 -13.54 9.16 1.01
C ALA A 167 -14.44 9.66 -0.14
N GLY A 168 -15.70 9.33 -0.10
CA GLY A 168 -16.64 9.80 -1.12
C GLY A 168 -16.81 11.32 -1.05
N VAL A 169 -16.17 12.05 -1.93
CA VAL A 169 -16.16 13.52 -1.94
C VAL A 169 -16.87 14.01 -3.20
N GLN A 170 -17.74 14.99 -3.00
CA GLN A 170 -18.51 15.58 -4.08
C GLN A 170 -17.64 16.40 -5.03
N LYS A 171 -18.06 16.47 -6.29
CA LYS A 171 -17.40 17.22 -7.35
C LYS A 171 -17.13 18.69 -6.97
N GLU A 172 -17.99 19.29 -6.18
CA GLU A 172 -17.84 20.68 -5.71
C GLU A 172 -16.56 20.93 -4.90
N HIS A 173 -15.99 19.88 -4.31
CA HIS A 173 -14.74 19.97 -3.56
C HIS A 173 -13.48 19.75 -4.43
N GLU A 174 -13.64 19.63 -5.75
CA GLU A 174 -12.51 19.40 -6.67
C GLU A 174 -11.43 20.48 -6.53
N GLU A 175 -11.83 21.75 -6.47
CA GLU A 175 -10.86 22.85 -6.32
C GLU A 175 -10.12 22.80 -4.97
N TYR A 176 -10.85 22.44 -3.90
CA TYR A 176 -10.24 22.24 -2.59
C TYR A 176 -9.17 21.12 -2.67
N MET A 177 -9.51 20.00 -3.31
CA MET A 177 -8.57 18.89 -3.46
C MET A 177 -7.36 19.26 -4.32
N LYS A 178 -7.55 20.02 -5.39
CA LYS A 178 -6.46 20.52 -6.24
C LYS A 178 -5.45 21.36 -5.46
N ASN A 179 -5.94 22.14 -4.49
CA ASN A 179 -5.07 22.98 -3.67
C ASN A 179 -4.14 22.17 -2.75
N LEU A 180 -4.41 20.89 -2.54
CA LEU A 180 -3.52 19.99 -1.79
C LEU A 180 -2.37 19.47 -2.64
N LEU A 181 -2.41 19.68 -3.98
CA LEU A 181 -1.40 19.18 -4.90
C LEU A 181 -0.32 20.21 -5.20
N LYS A 182 0.91 19.74 -5.26
CA LYS A 182 2.01 20.46 -5.89
C LYS A 182 1.76 20.57 -7.39
N VAL A 183 2.36 21.58 -8.03
CA VAL A 183 2.34 21.73 -9.49
C VAL A 183 2.89 20.44 -10.13
N GLY A 184 2.14 19.88 -11.05
CA GLY A 184 2.48 18.59 -11.70
C GLY A 184 2.11 17.37 -10.89
N GLY A 185 1.37 17.53 -9.79
CA GLY A 185 0.92 16.44 -8.96
C GLY A 185 -0.24 15.66 -9.58
N ILE A 186 -0.56 14.53 -8.96
CA ILE A 186 -1.66 13.65 -9.39
C ILE A 186 -2.63 13.47 -8.22
N LEU A 187 -3.91 13.73 -8.49
CA LEU A 187 -5.02 13.43 -7.58
C LEU A 187 -5.81 12.24 -8.15
N VAL A 188 -6.00 11.22 -7.34
CA VAL A 188 -6.84 10.06 -7.68
C VAL A 188 -8.04 10.07 -6.73
N MET A 189 -9.25 10.03 -7.29
CA MET A 189 -10.47 10.01 -6.49
C MET A 189 -11.62 9.35 -7.26
N PRO A 190 -12.58 8.74 -6.56
CA PRO A 190 -13.78 8.24 -7.22
C PRO A 190 -14.65 9.40 -7.70
N LEU A 191 -15.31 9.21 -8.82
CA LEU A 191 -16.30 10.17 -9.31
C LEU A 191 -17.66 9.84 -8.67
N GLU A 192 -18.08 10.64 -7.70
CA GLU A 192 -19.39 10.49 -7.06
C GLU A 192 -20.32 11.64 -7.45
N GLU A 193 -21.53 11.27 -7.86
CA GLU A 193 -22.59 12.22 -8.23
C GLU A 193 -23.62 12.44 -7.13
N LYS A 194 -23.64 11.60 -6.09
CA LYS A 194 -24.62 11.68 -5.00
C LYS A 194 -24.05 12.39 -3.78
N PRO A 195 -24.85 13.25 -3.14
CA PRO A 195 -24.38 13.94 -1.95
C PRO A 195 -24.14 12.98 -0.77
N CYS A 196 -22.92 12.99 -0.27
CA CYS A 196 -22.63 12.42 1.04
C CYS A 196 -23.03 13.47 2.08
N HIS A 197 -23.89 13.11 3.00
CA HIS A 197 -24.25 14.02 4.09
C HIS A 197 -23.05 14.14 5.04
N SER A 198 -22.39 15.28 5.00
CA SER A 198 -21.42 15.61 6.03
C SER A 198 -22.19 16.06 7.27
N GLU A 199 -22.05 15.32 8.35
CA GLU A 199 -22.53 15.80 9.65
C GLU A 199 -21.70 17.03 10.04
N SER A 200 -22.37 18.17 10.12
CA SER A 200 -21.74 19.42 10.54
C SER A 200 -21.50 19.40 12.05
N GLY A 201 -20.38 18.83 12.45
CA GLY A 201 -19.83 19.04 13.77
C GLY A 201 -19.01 20.34 13.80
N LYS A 202 -18.61 20.78 15.00
CA LYS A 202 -17.74 21.93 15.16
C LYS A 202 -16.46 21.69 14.33
N SER A 203 -16.23 22.52 13.32
CA SER A 203 -15.08 22.39 12.43
C SER A 203 -13.78 22.69 13.18
N ARG A 204 -12.91 21.74 13.21
CA ARG A 204 -11.55 21.90 13.72
C ARG A 204 -10.57 21.62 12.58
N LEU A 205 -9.80 22.63 12.22
CA LEU A 205 -8.82 22.48 11.14
C LEU A 205 -7.83 21.35 11.44
N VAL A 206 -7.67 20.46 10.47
CA VAL A 206 -6.75 19.33 10.56
C VAL A 206 -5.34 19.81 10.27
N GLN A 207 -4.44 19.62 11.23
CA GLN A 207 -3.02 19.90 11.05
C GLN A 207 -2.32 18.61 10.63
N LEU A 208 -1.76 18.63 9.43
CA LEU A 208 -0.97 17.51 8.92
C LEU A 208 0.40 17.50 9.61
N PRO A 209 1.02 16.32 9.73
CA PRO A 209 2.37 16.25 10.32
C PRO A 209 3.34 17.14 9.54
N PRO A 210 4.26 17.83 10.22
CA PRO A 210 5.29 18.56 9.51
C PRO A 210 6.22 17.60 8.76
N VAL A 211 6.79 18.05 7.66
CA VAL A 211 7.81 17.28 6.96
C VAL A 211 9.05 17.28 7.86
N ALA A 212 9.35 16.13 8.44
CA ALA A 212 10.42 16.00 9.41
C ALA A 212 11.79 16.19 8.77
N VAL A 213 12.62 17.01 9.41
CA VAL A 213 14.05 17.05 9.07
C VAL A 213 14.66 15.74 9.55
N ARG A 214 15.30 15.02 8.66
CA ARG A 214 15.89 13.72 9.00
C ARG A 214 17.08 13.92 9.92
N SER A 215 17.16 13.08 10.93
CA SER A 215 18.32 13.06 11.82
C SER A 215 19.57 12.55 11.08
N LEU A 216 20.73 12.91 11.55
CA LEU A 216 22.00 12.36 11.03
C LEU A 216 22.04 10.83 11.18
N GLN A 217 21.43 10.32 12.25
CA GLN A 217 21.32 8.88 12.48
C GLN A 217 20.51 8.19 11.38
N ASP A 218 19.38 8.79 10.98
CA ASP A 218 18.55 8.24 9.89
C ASP A 218 19.29 8.31 8.54
N LEU A 219 19.97 9.43 8.28
CA LEU A 219 20.76 9.57 7.05
C LEU A 219 21.89 8.55 7.00
N ALA A 220 22.56 8.31 8.14
CA ALA A 220 23.59 7.29 8.23
C ALA A 220 23.03 5.89 7.97
N ARG A 221 21.87 5.58 8.56
CA ARG A 221 21.19 4.29 8.31
C ARG A 221 20.89 4.09 6.83
N ILE A 222 20.32 5.10 6.20
CA ILE A 222 19.99 5.05 4.76
C ILE A 222 21.26 4.82 3.92
N ALA A 223 22.32 5.55 4.22
CA ALA A 223 23.60 5.44 3.49
C ALA A 223 24.23 4.05 3.66
N ILE A 224 24.26 3.53 4.89
CA ILE A 224 24.83 2.21 5.19
C ILE A 224 24.04 1.11 4.48
N ARG A 225 22.70 1.11 4.61
CA ARG A 225 21.85 0.13 3.95
C ARG A 225 22.02 0.19 2.43
N GLY A 226 22.08 1.37 1.85
CA GLY A 226 22.29 1.57 0.43
C GLY A 226 23.64 1.03 -0.04
N THR A 227 24.69 1.21 0.76
CA THR A 227 26.03 0.68 0.47
C THR A 227 26.03 -0.86 0.51
N ILE A 228 25.42 -1.45 1.54
CA ILE A 228 25.33 -2.91 1.67
C ILE A 228 24.55 -3.50 0.49
N LYS A 229 23.44 -2.90 0.07
CA LYS A 229 22.66 -3.35 -1.10
C LYS A 229 23.50 -3.31 -2.38
N LYS A 230 24.34 -2.28 -2.57
CA LYS A 230 25.26 -2.21 -3.74
C LYS A 230 26.29 -3.34 -3.69
N VAL A 231 26.84 -3.63 -2.52
CA VAL A 231 27.82 -4.73 -2.36
C VAL A 231 27.17 -6.07 -2.71
N ILE A 232 25.97 -6.34 -2.18
CA ILE A 232 25.21 -7.56 -2.47
C ILE A 232 24.97 -7.69 -3.97
N HIS A 233 24.54 -6.61 -4.62
CA HIS A 233 24.29 -6.60 -6.06
C HIS A 233 25.56 -6.92 -6.84
N GLN A 234 26.70 -6.34 -6.47
CA GLN A 234 27.97 -6.60 -7.13
C GLN A 234 28.40 -8.06 -6.95
N GLU A 235 28.24 -8.62 -5.76
CA GLU A 235 28.57 -10.02 -5.46
C GLU A 235 27.68 -10.98 -6.27
N THR A 236 26.39 -10.71 -6.35
CA THR A 236 25.45 -11.55 -7.13
C THR A 236 25.73 -11.49 -8.62
N VAL A 237 26.09 -10.34 -9.16
CA VAL A 237 26.50 -10.20 -10.57
C VAL A 237 27.81 -10.93 -10.83
N SER A 238 28.76 -10.87 -9.95
CA SER A 238 30.06 -11.57 -10.07
C SER A 238 29.97 -13.09 -10.00
N UNK A 239 29.01 -13.37 -9.31
CA UNK A 239 28.85 -14.67 -9.08
C UNK A 239 28.25 -15.37 -10.14
N ASN A 240 27.45 -14.77 -10.89
CA ASN A 240 26.77 -15.28 -12.07
C ASN A 240 27.55 -15.06 -13.38
N GLY A 241 28.83 -15.01 -13.32
CA GLY A 241 29.70 -14.72 -14.46
C GLY A 241 29.42 -15.55 -15.71
N ASN A 242 28.73 -14.96 -16.61
CA ASN A 242 28.56 -15.05 -18.05
C ASN A 242 27.12 -14.70 -18.45
N GLY A 243 26.92 -13.45 -18.65
CA GLY A 243 25.66 -12.97 -19.19
C GLY A 243 25.52 -11.47 -19.02
N LEU A 244 26.26 -10.74 -19.84
CA LEU A 244 26.01 -9.32 -20.06
C LEU A 244 24.56 -9.14 -20.53
N LYS A 245 23.67 -8.94 -19.61
CA LYS A 245 22.37 -8.32 -19.92
C LYS A 245 22.28 -7.06 -19.10
N ASN A 246 22.40 -5.98 -19.89
CA ASN A 246 22.27 -4.62 -19.44
C ASN A 246 21.09 -4.43 -18.47
N UNK A 247 21.30 -4.27 -17.24
CA UNK A 247 20.46 -3.95 -16.47
C UNK A 247 19.95 -2.88 -16.92
N PRO A 248 18.78 -2.63 -16.91
CA PRO A 248 18.21 -1.40 -17.36
C PRO A 248 18.77 -0.26 -16.52
N ARG A 249 19.60 0.49 -17.13
CA ARG A 249 19.94 1.82 -16.61
C ARG A 249 18.62 2.56 -16.53
N PHE A 250 18.13 2.80 -15.31
CA PHE A 250 17.06 3.76 -15.12
C PHE A 250 17.55 5.09 -15.69
N LYS A 251 17.28 5.30 -16.97
CA LYS A 251 17.36 6.63 -17.53
C LYS A 251 16.37 7.47 -16.74
N ARG A 252 16.88 8.36 -15.91
CA ARG A 252 16.07 9.47 -15.37
C ARG A 252 15.40 10.11 -16.57
N ARG A 253 14.17 9.69 -16.85
CA ARG A 253 13.34 10.36 -17.81
C ARG A 253 13.15 11.76 -17.25
N ARG A 254 13.80 12.75 -17.87
CA ARG A 254 13.50 14.16 -17.63
C ARG A 254 12.03 14.32 -18.01
N VAL A 255 11.17 14.17 -17.00
CA VAL A 255 9.76 14.50 -17.18
C VAL A 255 9.74 16.01 -17.46
N ARG A 256 9.38 16.37 -18.67
CA ARG A 256 9.02 17.76 -18.97
C ARG A 256 7.98 18.14 -17.93
N ARG A 257 8.29 19.11 -17.10
CA ARG A 257 7.37 19.66 -16.11
C ARG A 257 6.12 20.15 -16.85
N ARG A 258 5.09 19.32 -16.84
CA ARG A 258 3.77 19.77 -17.26
C ARG A 258 3.28 20.71 -16.15
N ARG A 259 2.91 21.91 -16.55
CA ARG A 259 2.41 22.95 -15.64
C ARG A 259 0.97 22.69 -15.15
N MET A 260 0.45 21.48 -15.33
CA MET A 260 -0.94 21.17 -15.00
C MET A 260 -1.01 19.97 -14.07
N GLU A 261 -1.84 20.11 -13.05
CA GLU A 261 -2.20 19.01 -12.15
C GLU A 261 -3.00 17.97 -12.95
N THR A 262 -2.75 16.69 -12.67
CA THR A 262 -3.50 15.60 -13.28
C THR A 262 -4.51 15.06 -12.27
N ILE A 263 -5.79 15.03 -12.66
CA ILE A 263 -6.84 14.40 -11.87
C ILE A 263 -7.25 13.12 -12.58
N VAL A 264 -7.15 12.01 -11.88
CA VAL A 264 -7.59 10.71 -12.38
C VAL A 264 -8.88 10.35 -11.67
N PHE A 265 -9.97 10.30 -12.42
CA PHE A 265 -11.24 9.81 -11.92
C PHE A 265 -11.32 8.30 -12.20
N LEU A 266 -11.51 7.52 -11.16
CA LEU A 266 -11.75 6.09 -11.30
C LEU A 266 -13.22 5.88 -11.67
N ASP A 267 -13.44 4.99 -12.62
CA ASP A 267 -14.78 4.76 -13.18
C ASP A 267 -15.75 4.27 -12.08
N LYS A 268 -16.89 4.92 -12.03
CA LYS A 268 -17.97 4.64 -11.07
C LYS A 268 -18.45 3.19 -11.14
N GLU A 269 -18.46 2.58 -12.31
CA GLU A 269 -18.87 1.18 -12.47
C GLU A 269 -17.91 0.22 -11.75
N VAL A 270 -16.63 0.54 -11.71
CA VAL A 270 -15.63 -0.25 -10.98
C VAL A 270 -15.85 -0.12 -9.46
N PHE A 271 -16.22 1.07 -8.98
CA PHE A 271 -16.51 1.29 -7.55
C PHE A 271 -17.87 0.73 -7.13
N ALA A 272 -18.90 0.94 -7.91
CA ALA A 272 -20.29 0.60 -7.55
C ALA A 272 -20.61 -0.89 -7.64
N SER A 273 -20.01 -1.60 -8.60
CA SER A 273 -20.31 -3.02 -8.83
C SER A 273 -19.75 -3.95 -7.75
N ARG A 274 -18.96 -3.42 -6.80
CA ARG A 274 -18.23 -4.24 -5.83
C ARG A 274 -18.43 -3.85 -4.38
N ILE A 275 -19.40 -2.98 -4.10
CA ILE A 275 -19.90 -2.74 -2.74
C ILE A 275 -21.18 -3.55 -2.60
N SER A 276 -21.06 -4.86 -2.45
CA SER A 276 -22.18 -5.65 -1.99
C SER A 276 -22.22 -5.56 -0.47
N ASN A 277 -23.30 -4.98 0.03
CA ASN A 277 -23.59 -4.99 1.46
C ASN A 277 -23.78 -6.43 1.92
N PRO A 278 -23.05 -6.87 2.97
CA PRO A 278 -23.25 -8.23 3.48
C PRO A 278 -24.48 -8.41 4.36
N SER A 279 -25.43 -7.49 4.33
CA SER A 279 -26.55 -7.52 5.29
C SER A 279 -27.91 -7.97 4.76
N ASP A 280 -28.00 -8.47 3.54
CA ASP A 280 -29.26 -9.04 3.07
C ASP A 280 -29.02 -10.23 2.14
N ASP A 281 -28.77 -11.39 2.70
CA ASP A 281 -29.33 -12.59 2.10
C ASP A 281 -29.35 -13.76 3.11
N ASN A 282 -30.49 -13.96 3.69
CA ASN A 282 -30.84 -15.15 4.43
C ASN A 282 -31.78 -15.96 3.55
N SER A 283 -31.25 -16.71 2.63
CA SER A 283 -32.03 -17.76 1.99
C SER A 283 -31.15 -18.95 1.73
N CYS A 284 -31.19 -19.86 2.69
CA CYS A 284 -30.75 -21.22 2.51
C CYS A 284 -31.73 -21.95 1.58
N GLU A 285 -31.26 -22.47 0.48
CA GLU A 285 -31.91 -23.63 -0.14
C GLU A 285 -30.84 -24.67 -0.42
N ASP A 286 -31.02 -25.79 0.26
CA ASP A 286 -30.25 -27.01 0.17
C ASP A 286 -30.28 -27.60 -1.24
N LEU A 287 -29.12 -27.93 -1.77
CA LEU A 287 -29.00 -28.98 -2.75
C LEU A 287 -27.74 -29.79 -2.46
N GLU A 288 -27.97 -30.90 -1.74
CA GLU A 288 -26.96 -31.92 -1.59
C GLU A 288 -26.76 -32.65 -2.93
N GLU A 289 -25.56 -32.64 -3.45
CA GLU A 289 -25.14 -33.58 -4.45
C GLU A 289 -23.81 -34.22 -4.00
N GLU A 290 -23.93 -35.45 -3.53
CA GLU A 290 -22.78 -36.29 -3.16
C GLU A 290 -21.97 -36.63 -4.43
N ARG A 291 -20.71 -36.16 -4.49
CA ARG A 291 -19.71 -36.79 -5.34
C ARG A 291 -18.55 -37.25 -4.46
N ARG A 292 -18.46 -38.56 -4.32
CA ARG A 292 -17.27 -39.22 -3.78
C ARG A 292 -16.20 -39.16 -4.86
N GLU A 293 -15.13 -38.43 -4.59
CA GLU A 293 -13.91 -38.53 -5.37
C GLU A 293 -12.82 -39.19 -4.50
N GLU A 294 -12.19 -40.16 -5.08
CA GLU A 294 -11.12 -40.91 -4.44
C GLU A 294 -9.90 -40.02 -4.19
N GLU A 295 -9.48 -39.99 -2.92
CA GLU A 295 -8.24 -39.32 -2.51
C GLU A 295 -7.02 -40.02 -3.09
N GLU A 296 -6.45 -39.48 -4.12
CA GLU A 296 -5.11 -39.82 -4.55
C GLU A 296 -4.13 -39.07 -3.67
N LYS A 297 -3.46 -39.77 -2.76
CA LYS A 297 -2.44 -39.21 -1.87
C LYS A 297 -1.23 -38.76 -2.69
N THR A 298 -1.17 -37.48 -2.99
CA THR A 298 0.08 -36.88 -3.46
C THR A 298 1.06 -36.79 -2.29
N PRO A 299 2.36 -37.03 -2.51
CA PRO A 299 3.37 -36.84 -1.46
C PRO A 299 3.39 -35.37 -1.00
N PRO A 300 3.71 -35.12 0.28
CA PRO A 300 3.75 -33.71 0.76
C PRO A 300 4.77 -32.94 -0.03
N GLU A 301 4.30 -31.89 -0.72
CA GLU A 301 5.18 -30.93 -1.35
C GLU A 301 6.01 -30.27 -0.24
N THR A 302 7.32 -30.46 -0.31
CA THR A 302 8.23 -29.72 0.54
C THR A 302 8.13 -28.25 0.16
N LYS A 303 7.65 -27.44 1.08
CA LYS A 303 7.63 -25.99 0.88
C LYS A 303 9.05 -25.53 0.56
N PRO A 304 9.25 -24.74 -0.50
CA PRO A 304 10.58 -24.24 -0.81
C PRO A 304 11.13 -23.44 0.37
N ASP A 305 12.40 -23.59 0.64
CA ASP A 305 13.07 -22.82 1.69
C ASP A 305 12.82 -21.31 1.47
N PRO A 306 12.58 -20.56 2.54
CA PRO A 306 12.35 -19.12 2.39
C PRO A 306 13.54 -18.45 1.70
N PRO A 307 13.29 -17.47 0.82
CA PRO A 307 14.38 -16.84 0.08
C PRO A 307 15.40 -16.21 1.03
N VAL A 308 16.66 -16.40 0.72
CA VAL A 308 17.78 -15.93 1.57
C VAL A 308 17.76 -14.40 1.63
N ASN A 309 17.72 -13.86 2.86
CA ASN A 309 17.79 -12.42 3.10
C ASN A 309 19.25 -11.99 3.23
N PHE A 310 19.86 -11.64 2.10
CA PHE A 310 21.27 -11.25 2.05
C PHE A 310 21.56 -9.96 2.82
N LEU A 311 20.64 -9.01 2.80
CA LEU A 311 20.82 -7.75 3.55
C LEU A 311 20.89 -8.04 5.05
N ARG A 312 19.98 -8.86 5.56
CA ARG A 312 19.98 -9.28 6.96
C ARG A 312 21.29 -9.98 7.34
N GLN A 313 21.74 -10.92 6.51
CA GLN A 313 22.98 -11.64 6.75
C GLN A 313 24.18 -10.67 6.82
N LYS A 314 24.29 -9.76 5.87
CA LYS A 314 25.38 -8.77 5.83
C LYS A 314 25.34 -7.85 7.05
N VAL A 315 24.16 -7.34 7.43
CA VAL A 315 24.03 -6.47 8.59
C VAL A 315 24.43 -7.21 9.87
N LEU A 316 23.94 -8.46 10.05
CA LEU A 316 24.26 -9.24 11.25
C LEU A 316 25.75 -9.61 11.34
N SER A 317 26.45 -9.67 10.21
CA SER A 317 27.88 -9.95 10.19
C SER A 317 28.78 -8.73 10.44
N LEU A 318 28.20 -7.53 10.49
CA LEU A 318 28.99 -6.32 10.75
C LEU A 318 29.59 -6.34 12.17
N PRO A 319 30.79 -5.81 12.35
CA PRO A 319 31.41 -5.71 13.69
C PRO A 319 30.82 -4.52 14.46
N LEU A 320 29.52 -4.57 14.72
CA LEU A 320 28.77 -3.53 15.42
C LEU A 320 28.05 -4.12 16.62
N PRO A 321 27.78 -3.33 17.66
CA PRO A 321 26.90 -3.77 18.75
C PRO A 321 25.49 -4.09 18.23
N ASP A 322 24.84 -5.07 18.85
CA ASP A 322 23.52 -5.55 18.42
C ASP A 322 22.46 -4.45 18.30
N PRO A 323 22.37 -3.47 19.21
CA PRO A 323 21.39 -2.40 19.01
C PRO A 323 21.56 -1.63 17.70
N LEU A 324 22.81 -1.43 17.25
CA LEU A 324 23.06 -0.78 15.96
C LEU A 324 22.71 -1.68 14.80
N LYS A 325 22.97 -3.00 14.91
CA LYS A 325 22.55 -3.96 13.88
C LYS A 325 21.03 -3.96 13.72
N TYR A 326 20.29 -4.02 14.84
CA TYR A 326 18.83 -3.99 14.81
C TYR A 326 18.30 -2.67 14.26
N TYR A 327 18.91 -1.56 14.58
CA TYR A 327 18.55 -0.26 14.02
C TYR A 327 18.72 -0.27 12.47
N LEU A 328 19.79 -0.87 11.97
CA LEU A 328 20.00 -1.02 10.54
C LEU A 328 18.97 -1.94 9.89
N LEU A 329 18.42 -2.91 10.64
CA LEU A 329 17.41 -3.84 10.16
C LEU A 329 15.97 -3.30 10.27
N TYR A 330 15.78 -2.11 10.81
CA TYR A 330 14.45 -1.51 11.00
C TYR A 330 13.60 -2.13 12.10
N TYR A 331 14.17 -2.92 12.99
CA TYR A 331 13.38 -3.41 14.12
C TYR A 331 13.10 -2.27 15.10
N ARG A 332 11.85 -2.14 15.51
CA ARG A 332 11.52 -1.24 16.61
C ARG A 332 12.02 -1.86 17.91
N GLU A 333 12.64 -1.04 18.73
CA GLU A 333 12.94 -1.45 20.10
C GLU A 333 11.63 -1.64 20.85
N LYS A 334 11.56 -2.71 21.67
CA LYS A 334 10.40 -2.98 22.52
C LYS A 334 10.40 -2.03 23.73
#